data_277e40e911103f4e6f7673a9890757dd
#
_entry.id   277e40e911103f4e6f7673a9890757dd
#
_cell.length_a   1.000
_cell.length_b   1.000
_cell.length_c   1.000
_cell.angle_alpha   90.00
_cell.angle_beta   90.00
_cell.angle_gamma   90.00
#
_symmetry.space_group_name_H-M   'P 1'
#
loop_
_entity.id
_entity.type
_entity.pdbx_description
1 polymer ?
#
loop_
_entity_poly.entity_id
_entity_poly.type
_entity_poly.pdbx_seq_one_letter_code
_entity_poly.pdbx_strand_id
1 'polypeptide(L)'
;MIIDFSKMEETVSPNFFGGEGEYRSRMTVDEMGKIVQGRLVPGASIGLHTHETNCEVMYFLEGEATILYDGEELTLSAGQVHYCPKGHSHTIRNDGEADVVFFAVLPNSL
;
A
#
# COMPACT_ATOMS: atom_id res chain seq x y z
N MET A 1 -11.60 -12.26 -16.18
CA MET A 1 -10.27 -12.80 -15.87
C MET A 1 -10.15 -13.00 -14.37
N ILE A 2 -9.31 -13.92 -13.96
CA ILE A 2 -9.08 -14.18 -12.52
C ILE A 2 -7.66 -13.72 -12.19
N ILE A 3 -7.52 -12.94 -11.13
CA ILE A 3 -6.24 -12.55 -10.56
C ILE A 3 -6.10 -13.33 -9.25
N ASP A 4 -5.13 -14.23 -9.19
CA ASP A 4 -4.90 -15.10 -8.03
C ASP A 4 -3.52 -14.79 -7.45
N PHE A 5 -3.49 -13.97 -6.39
CA PHE A 5 -2.23 -13.58 -5.76
C PHE A 5 -1.45 -14.79 -5.20
N SER A 6 -2.15 -15.85 -4.79
CA SER A 6 -1.50 -17.02 -4.23
C SER A 6 -0.59 -17.74 -5.23
N LYS A 7 -0.78 -17.49 -6.53
CA LYS A 7 0.02 -18.07 -7.63
C LYS A 7 1.11 -17.13 -8.14
N MET A 8 1.24 -15.97 -7.53
CA MET A 8 2.25 -14.97 -7.91
C MET A 8 3.42 -14.99 -6.94
N GLU A 9 4.62 -14.78 -7.48
CA GLU A 9 5.78 -14.54 -6.65
C GLU A 9 5.68 -13.15 -6.00
N GLU A 10 6.13 -13.07 -4.76
CA GLU A 10 6.19 -11.82 -4.03
C GLU A 10 7.44 -11.04 -4.44
N THR A 11 7.27 -9.79 -4.84
CA THR A 11 8.38 -8.88 -5.12
C THR A 11 8.77 -8.20 -3.81
N VAL A 12 10.06 -8.21 -3.48
CA VAL A 12 10.59 -7.56 -2.29
C VAL A 12 11.21 -6.23 -2.70
N SER A 13 10.72 -5.14 -2.12
CA SER A 13 11.18 -3.79 -2.41
C SER A 13 11.72 -3.16 -1.12
N PRO A 14 13.05 -3.19 -0.90
CA PRO A 14 13.63 -2.56 0.28
C PRO A 14 13.61 -1.04 0.14
N ASN A 15 13.35 -0.35 1.25
CA ASN A 15 13.37 1.11 1.33
C ASN A 15 12.49 1.80 0.27
N PHE A 16 11.29 1.24 0.04
CA PHE A 16 10.39 1.69 -1.03
C PHE A 16 9.98 3.15 -0.81
N PHE A 17 10.18 4.00 -1.82
CA PHE A 17 10.02 5.45 -1.74
C PHE A 17 10.81 6.09 -0.57
N GLY A 18 11.98 5.53 -0.24
CA GLY A 18 12.78 6.04 0.86
C GLY A 18 12.31 5.61 2.24
N GLY A 19 11.39 4.65 2.31
CA GLY A 19 10.93 4.08 3.59
C GLY A 19 11.94 3.12 4.20
N GLU A 20 11.51 2.45 5.27
CA GLU A 20 12.32 1.51 6.03
C GLU A 20 11.93 0.06 5.73
N GLY A 21 12.89 -0.86 5.83
CA GLY A 21 12.64 -2.29 5.75
C GLY A 21 12.09 -2.73 4.41
N GLU A 22 11.29 -3.81 4.41
CA GLU A 22 10.83 -4.45 3.20
C GLU A 22 9.32 -4.28 3.00
N TYR A 23 8.96 -3.66 1.87
CA TYR A 23 7.63 -3.74 1.30
C TYR A 23 7.59 -4.93 0.33
N ARG A 24 6.61 -5.80 0.49
CA ARG A 24 6.43 -6.97 -0.33
C ARG A 24 5.11 -6.89 -1.08
N SER A 25 5.11 -7.21 -2.37
CA SER A 25 3.92 -7.04 -3.18
C SER A 25 3.75 -8.12 -4.23
N ARG A 26 2.49 -8.36 -4.55
CA ARG A 26 2.06 -9.12 -5.73
C ARG A 26 1.09 -8.22 -6.46
N MET A 27 1.30 -8.04 -7.77
CA MET A 27 0.45 -7.10 -8.50
C MET A 27 0.27 -7.46 -9.95
N THR A 28 -0.84 -7.00 -10.52
CA THR A 28 -1.02 -6.90 -11.97
C THR A 28 -1.06 -5.43 -12.36
N VAL A 29 -0.49 -5.12 -13.51
CA VAL A 29 -0.40 -3.76 -14.03
C VAL A 29 -0.87 -3.77 -15.46
N ASP A 30 -1.73 -2.85 -15.82
CA ASP A 30 -2.11 -2.58 -17.20
C ASP A 30 -2.24 -1.06 -17.41
N GLU A 31 -2.76 -0.67 -18.58
CA GLU A 31 -2.90 0.75 -18.92
C GLU A 31 -3.89 1.50 -18.02
N MET A 32 -4.80 0.79 -17.35
CA MET A 32 -5.82 1.40 -16.47
C MET A 32 -5.31 1.59 -15.05
N GLY A 33 -4.25 0.88 -14.64
CA GLY A 33 -3.70 1.00 -13.29
C GLY A 33 -3.14 -0.30 -12.76
N LYS A 34 -3.17 -0.42 -11.43
CA LYS A 34 -2.60 -1.56 -10.70
C LYS A 34 -3.62 -2.17 -9.77
N ILE A 35 -3.53 -3.48 -9.61
CA ILE A 35 -4.24 -4.24 -8.58
C ILE A 35 -3.19 -4.96 -7.76
N VAL A 36 -3.15 -4.72 -6.45
CA VAL A 36 -2.01 -5.06 -5.60
C VAL A 36 -2.48 -5.78 -4.34
N GLN A 37 -1.74 -6.82 -3.95
CA GLN A 37 -1.71 -7.30 -2.57
C GLN A 37 -0.35 -6.89 -1.99
N GLY A 38 -0.38 -6.05 -0.96
CA GLY A 38 0.81 -5.54 -0.31
C GLY A 38 0.99 -6.09 1.09
N ARG A 39 2.24 -6.20 1.51
CA ARG A 39 2.61 -6.66 2.84
C ARG A 39 3.78 -5.85 3.35
N LEU A 40 3.63 -5.30 4.56
CA LEU A 40 4.71 -4.66 5.29
C LEU A 40 5.06 -5.53 6.49
N VAL A 41 6.30 -6.00 6.54
CA VAL A 41 6.81 -6.72 7.71
C VAL A 41 6.97 -5.73 8.88
N PRO A 42 7.05 -6.21 10.15
CA PRO A 42 7.24 -5.31 11.28
C PRO A 42 8.44 -4.37 11.08
N GLY A 43 8.23 -3.09 11.37
CA GLY A 43 9.23 -2.04 11.19
C GLY A 43 9.35 -1.48 9.78
N ALA A 44 8.68 -2.07 8.81
CA ALA A 44 8.74 -1.60 7.43
C ALA A 44 7.81 -0.42 7.18
N SER A 45 8.16 0.38 6.18
CA SER A 45 7.33 1.49 5.74
C SER A 45 7.48 1.75 4.24
N ILE A 46 6.42 2.30 3.67
CA ILE A 46 6.43 2.93 2.34
C ILE A 46 6.63 4.41 2.59
N GLY A 47 7.69 4.99 2.03
CA GLY A 47 8.03 6.39 2.27
C GLY A 47 7.06 7.37 1.64
N LEU A 48 7.24 8.64 1.95
CA LEU A 48 6.37 9.72 1.48
C LEU A 48 6.38 9.81 -0.05
N HIS A 49 5.19 9.76 -0.63
CA HIS A 49 5.02 9.93 -2.07
C HIS A 49 3.66 10.58 -2.37
N THR A 50 3.58 11.22 -3.52
CA THR A 50 2.39 11.91 -3.99
C THR A 50 1.80 11.16 -5.18
N HIS A 51 0.48 10.95 -5.18
CA HIS A 51 -0.24 10.34 -6.30
C HIS A 51 -0.57 11.40 -7.33
N GLU A 52 0.33 11.64 -8.29
CA GLU A 52 0.18 12.71 -9.29
C GLU A 52 -0.66 12.30 -10.50
N THR A 53 -0.63 11.01 -10.87
CA THR A 53 -1.27 10.51 -12.09
C THR A 53 -2.28 9.40 -11.83
N ASN A 54 -2.54 9.08 -10.57
CA ASN A 54 -3.47 8.05 -10.15
C ASN A 54 -4.08 8.40 -8.78
N CYS A 55 -4.91 7.52 -8.28
CA CYS A 55 -5.31 7.51 -6.88
C CYS A 55 -5.06 6.12 -6.33
N GLU A 56 -5.17 5.95 -5.02
CA GLU A 56 -5.02 4.65 -4.39
C GLU A 56 -6.14 4.39 -3.39
N VAL A 57 -6.77 3.23 -3.51
CA VAL A 57 -7.74 2.71 -2.54
C VAL A 57 -7.11 1.49 -1.88
N MET A 58 -6.94 1.53 -0.56
CA MET A 58 -6.31 0.46 0.21
C MET A 58 -7.29 -0.13 1.20
N TYR A 59 -7.57 -1.42 1.07
CA TYR A 59 -8.37 -2.17 2.03
C TYR A 59 -7.45 -3.01 2.92
N PHE A 60 -7.42 -2.72 4.22
CA PHE A 60 -6.54 -3.41 5.17
C PHE A 60 -7.16 -4.73 5.57
N LEU A 61 -6.40 -5.81 5.40
CA LEU A 61 -6.84 -7.19 5.64
C LEU A 61 -6.33 -7.74 6.95
N GLU A 62 -5.10 -7.39 7.34
CA GLU A 62 -4.44 -7.86 8.55
C GLU A 62 -3.56 -6.77 9.13
N GLY A 63 -3.39 -6.79 10.46
CA GLY A 63 -2.50 -5.88 11.18
C GLY A 63 -3.09 -4.50 11.37
N GLU A 64 -2.23 -3.61 11.86
CA GLU A 64 -2.58 -2.21 12.09
C GLU A 64 -1.49 -1.33 11.47
N ALA A 65 -1.88 -0.44 10.58
CA ALA A 65 -0.97 0.48 9.89
C ALA A 65 -1.11 1.89 10.44
N THR A 66 -0.01 2.61 10.48
CA THR A 66 0.02 4.04 10.73
C THR A 66 0.28 4.75 9.42
N ILE A 67 -0.63 5.64 9.04
CA ILE A 67 -0.56 6.38 7.78
C ILE A 67 -0.40 7.86 8.08
N LEU A 68 0.61 8.48 7.48
CA LEU A 68 0.70 9.94 7.46
C LEU A 68 0.05 10.39 6.16
N TYR A 69 -1.11 11.05 6.25
CA TYR A 69 -1.90 11.50 5.12
C TYR A 69 -2.02 13.01 5.13
N ASP A 70 -1.40 13.68 4.14
CA ASP A 70 -1.34 15.15 4.06
C ASP A 70 -0.92 15.79 5.40
N GLY A 71 0.07 15.20 6.07
CA GLY A 71 0.59 15.69 7.34
C GLY A 71 -0.20 15.28 8.57
N GLU A 72 -1.29 14.53 8.42
CA GLU A 72 -2.11 14.03 9.53
C GLU A 72 -1.89 12.54 9.74
N GLU A 73 -1.65 12.14 10.98
CA GLU A 73 -1.42 10.73 11.32
C GLU A 73 -2.74 10.01 11.56
N LEU A 74 -2.94 8.90 10.84
CA LEU A 74 -4.13 8.05 10.89
C LEU A 74 -3.71 6.65 11.29
N THR A 75 -4.58 5.93 12.01
CA THR A 75 -4.42 4.51 12.31
C THR A 75 -5.47 3.71 11.55
N LEU A 76 -5.03 2.74 10.76
CA LEU A 76 -5.89 1.87 9.96
C LEU A 76 -5.80 0.44 10.50
N SER A 77 -6.95 -0.13 10.84
CA SER A 77 -7.07 -1.53 11.30
C SER A 77 -7.71 -2.38 10.20
N ALA A 78 -7.61 -3.71 10.36
CA ALA A 78 -8.26 -4.65 9.45
C ALA A 78 -9.75 -4.32 9.29
N GLY A 79 -10.24 -4.35 8.05
CA GLY A 79 -11.62 -4.01 7.71
C GLY A 79 -11.84 -2.55 7.34
N GLN A 80 -10.82 -1.70 7.45
CA GLN A 80 -10.93 -0.28 7.11
C GLN A 80 -10.27 0.02 5.77
N VAL A 81 -10.75 1.07 5.10
CA VAL A 81 -10.23 1.55 3.82
C VAL A 81 -9.57 2.91 4.03
N HIS A 82 -8.36 3.05 3.47
CA HIS A 82 -7.72 4.33 3.29
C HIS A 82 -7.79 4.72 1.81
N TYR A 83 -8.27 5.93 1.54
CA TYR A 83 -8.31 6.47 0.19
C TYR A 83 -7.35 7.66 0.09
N CYS A 84 -6.41 7.57 -0.86
CA CYS A 84 -5.50 8.67 -1.20
C CYS A 84 -5.86 9.18 -2.60
N PRO A 85 -6.61 10.28 -2.70
CA PRO A 85 -6.99 10.84 -4.00
C PRO A 85 -5.78 11.36 -4.78
N LYS A 86 -5.98 11.55 -6.08
CA LYS A 86 -4.98 12.22 -6.93
C LYS A 86 -4.60 13.58 -6.34
N GLY A 87 -3.30 13.86 -6.32
CA GLY A 87 -2.75 15.11 -5.79
C GLY A 87 -2.42 15.08 -4.31
N HIS A 88 -2.79 14.02 -3.60
CA HIS A 88 -2.53 13.86 -2.17
C HIS A 88 -1.30 12.99 -1.91
N SER A 89 -0.73 13.15 -0.72
CA SER A 89 0.50 12.46 -0.31
C SER A 89 0.26 11.60 0.91
N HIS A 90 0.96 10.47 0.99
CA HIS A 90 0.90 9.63 2.18
C HIS A 90 2.18 8.82 2.38
N THR A 91 2.32 8.29 3.61
CA THR A 91 3.23 7.20 3.96
C THR A 91 2.42 6.08 4.60
N ILE A 92 2.93 4.87 4.57
CA ILE A 92 2.33 3.74 5.28
C ILE A 92 3.42 3.09 6.14
N ARG A 93 3.17 2.93 7.45
CA ARG A 93 4.14 2.33 8.39
C ARG A 93 3.52 1.15 9.12
N ASN A 94 4.33 0.14 9.34
CA ASN A 94 4.01 -0.95 10.26
C ASN A 94 4.84 -0.78 11.54
N ASP A 95 4.25 -0.16 12.55
CA ASP A 95 4.88 0.05 13.85
C ASP A 95 4.58 -1.10 14.83
N GLY A 96 3.85 -2.12 14.41
CA GLY A 96 3.45 -3.26 15.23
C GLY A 96 4.39 -4.45 15.12
N GLU A 97 3.94 -5.59 15.69
CA GLU A 97 4.72 -6.83 15.75
C GLU A 97 4.23 -7.90 14.75
N ALA A 98 3.08 -7.69 14.13
CA ALA A 98 2.52 -8.56 13.10
C ALA A 98 2.62 -7.88 11.74
N ASP A 99 2.58 -8.67 10.66
CA ASP A 99 2.54 -8.13 9.31
C ASP A 99 1.30 -7.28 9.11
N VAL A 100 1.44 -6.20 8.35
CA VAL A 100 0.33 -5.45 7.77
C VAL A 100 0.10 -5.98 6.36
N VAL A 101 -1.12 -6.42 6.07
CA VAL A 101 -1.51 -6.91 4.76
C VAL A 101 -2.67 -6.08 4.24
N PHE A 102 -2.58 -5.62 3.01
CA PHE A 102 -3.63 -4.84 2.37
C PHE A 102 -3.84 -5.26 0.93
N PHE A 103 -5.06 -4.98 0.45
CA PHE A 103 -5.41 -5.03 -0.96
C PHE A 103 -5.57 -3.60 -1.45
N ALA A 104 -4.94 -3.28 -2.57
CA ALA A 104 -5.02 -1.92 -3.13
C ALA A 104 -5.32 -1.93 -4.61
N VAL A 105 -6.06 -0.92 -5.03
CA VAL A 105 -6.31 -0.62 -6.44
C VAL A 105 -5.82 0.80 -6.69
N LEU A 106 -5.01 0.96 -7.74
CA LEU A 106 -4.44 2.25 -8.13
C LEU A 106 -4.88 2.58 -9.56
N PRO A 107 -6.11 3.10 -9.75
CA PRO A 107 -6.56 3.49 -11.08
C PRO A 107 -5.80 4.71 -11.59
N ASN A 108 -5.34 4.65 -12.84
CA ASN A 108 -4.72 5.82 -13.48
C ASN A 108 -5.79 6.86 -13.79
N SER A 109 -5.41 8.14 -13.70
CA SER A 109 -6.28 9.22 -14.15
C SER A 109 -6.30 9.28 -15.68
N LEU A 110 -7.45 9.58 -16.19
CA LEU A 110 -7.67 9.74 -17.63
C LEU A 110 -7.30 11.15 -18.09
#